data_08cd05ba0b4a2e1b2f8384cc0af48bb0
#
_entry.id   08cd05ba0b4a2e1b2f8384cc0af48bb0
#
_cell.length_a   1.000
_cell.length_b   1.000
_cell.length_c   1.000
_cell.angle_alpha   90.00
_cell.angle_beta   90.00
_cell.angle_gamma   90.00
#
_symmetry.space_group_name_H-M   'P 1'
#
loop_
_entity.id
_entity.type
_entity.pdbx_description
1 polymer ?
#
loop_
_entity_poly.entity_id
_entity_poly.type
_entity_poly.pdbx_seq_one_letter_code
_entity_poly.pdbx_strand_id
1 'polypeptide(L)'
;MENAPEIFWGFDELYLEGMQIGCNGAVGNSYNFAAPIYHRVLDALSSGNTNEAAQWQARAAKSIEVITSFGYLPAAKKIIQWIGVDYGPARPPLANPSGQKLDSADFFEWIDECKSA
;
A
#
# COMPACT_ATOMS: atom_id res chain seq x y z
N MET A 1 14.27 23.84 -14.86
CA MET A 1 13.57 23.92 -16.15
C MET A 1 12.13 24.29 -15.91
N GLU A 2 11.66 25.37 -16.47
CA GLU A 2 10.29 25.86 -16.26
C GLU A 2 9.19 24.94 -16.80
N ASN A 3 9.51 23.85 -17.50
CA ASN A 3 8.55 22.94 -18.12
C ASN A 3 8.92 21.46 -17.95
N ALA A 4 9.54 21.07 -16.83
CA ALA A 4 9.76 19.65 -16.54
C ALA A 4 8.39 18.98 -16.28
N PRO A 5 8.11 17.80 -16.86
CA PRO A 5 6.88 17.08 -16.58
C PRO A 5 6.81 16.67 -15.12
N GLU A 6 5.61 16.72 -14.55
CA GLU A 6 5.35 16.09 -13.25
C GLU A 6 5.36 14.58 -13.42
N ILE A 7 6.05 13.89 -12.53
CA ILE A 7 6.17 12.43 -12.56
C ILE A 7 5.53 11.86 -11.30
N PHE A 8 4.57 10.96 -11.50
CA PHE A 8 3.92 10.23 -10.42
C PHE A 8 4.41 8.77 -10.42
N TRP A 9 4.88 8.33 -9.25
CA TRP A 9 5.36 6.97 -9.07
C TRP A 9 4.20 5.99 -9.02
N GLY A 10 4.30 4.85 -9.68
CA GLY A 10 3.21 3.87 -9.81
C GLY A 10 3.52 2.49 -9.24
N PHE A 11 4.54 2.37 -8.39
CA PHE A 11 4.94 1.09 -7.83
C PHE A 11 5.05 1.15 -6.30
N ASP A 12 3.99 0.74 -5.62
CA ASP A 12 3.81 0.91 -4.18
C ASP A 12 4.91 0.22 -3.36
N GLU A 13 5.38 -0.94 -3.80
CA GLU A 13 6.43 -1.73 -3.14
C GLU A 13 7.78 -1.01 -3.11
N LEU A 14 7.98 -0.03 -3.97
CA LEU A 14 9.18 0.78 -4.06
C LEU A 14 8.89 2.28 -3.91
N TYR A 15 7.87 2.62 -3.12
CA TYR A 15 7.43 4.00 -2.90
C TYR A 15 8.59 4.91 -2.45
N LEU A 16 9.40 4.45 -1.50
CA LEU A 16 10.54 5.22 -0.99
C LEU A 16 11.52 5.60 -2.11
N GLU A 17 11.82 4.67 -3.00
CA GLU A 17 12.73 4.93 -4.14
C GLU A 17 12.16 6.01 -5.05
N GLY A 18 10.86 5.95 -5.35
CA GLY A 18 10.19 6.97 -6.15
C GLY A 18 10.29 8.37 -5.53
N MET A 19 10.12 8.47 -4.21
CA MET A 19 10.23 9.74 -3.50
C MET A 19 11.68 10.23 -3.44
N GLN A 20 12.65 9.33 -3.28
CA GLN A 20 14.07 9.68 -3.24
C GLN A 20 14.60 10.23 -4.56
N ILE A 21 14.11 9.74 -5.68
CA ILE A 21 14.50 10.25 -7.02
C ILE A 21 13.74 11.53 -7.41
N GLY A 22 12.85 12.02 -6.56
CA GLY A 22 12.19 13.31 -6.77
C GLY A 22 10.87 13.27 -7.52
N CYS A 23 10.15 12.13 -7.51
CA CYS A 23 8.78 12.10 -8.04
C CYS A 23 7.88 13.08 -7.29
N ASN A 24 6.95 13.70 -8.02
CA ASN A 24 6.02 14.71 -7.50
C ASN A 24 4.92 14.12 -6.61
N GLY A 25 4.67 12.83 -6.74
CA GLY A 25 3.70 12.10 -5.96
C GLY A 25 3.67 10.64 -6.36
N ALA A 26 2.66 9.92 -5.90
CA ALA A 26 2.47 8.52 -6.24
C ALA A 26 0.99 8.18 -6.42
N VAL A 27 0.72 7.27 -7.31
CA VAL A 27 -0.61 6.71 -7.56
C VAL A 27 -0.51 5.20 -7.44
N GLY A 28 -1.35 4.60 -6.60
CA GLY A 28 -1.32 3.17 -6.39
C GLY A 28 -2.56 2.66 -5.67
N ASN A 29 -2.83 1.39 -5.81
CA ASN A 29 -4.02 0.77 -5.25
C ASN A 29 -3.96 0.63 -3.72
N SER A 30 -2.79 0.29 -3.16
CA SER A 30 -2.66 0.06 -1.73
C SER A 30 -2.87 1.31 -0.87
N TYR A 31 -2.78 2.49 -1.44
CA TYR A 31 -3.04 3.75 -0.72
C TYR A 31 -4.50 3.88 -0.27
N ASN A 32 -5.42 3.15 -0.88
CA ASN A 32 -6.82 3.14 -0.46
C ASN A 32 -7.04 2.62 0.97
N PHE A 33 -6.13 1.80 1.47
CA PHE A 33 -6.24 1.21 2.81
C PHE A 33 -4.95 1.30 3.63
N ALA A 34 -3.80 1.54 3.01
CA ALA A 34 -2.48 1.55 3.66
C ALA A 34 -1.80 2.93 3.65
N ALA A 35 -2.52 3.99 3.31
CA ALA A 35 -1.97 5.35 3.27
C ALA A 35 -1.19 5.76 4.54
N PRO A 36 -1.61 5.40 5.75
CA PRO A 36 -0.85 5.74 6.96
C PRO A 36 0.60 5.27 6.96
N ILE A 37 0.89 4.10 6.38
CA ILE A 37 2.27 3.60 6.27
C ILE A 37 3.09 4.50 5.35
N TYR A 38 2.55 4.85 4.20
CA TYR A 38 3.26 5.68 3.22
C TYR A 38 3.47 7.11 3.74
N HIS A 39 2.55 7.63 4.55
CA HIS A 39 2.78 8.88 5.26
C HIS A 39 3.97 8.79 6.22
N ARG A 40 4.14 7.67 6.93
CA ARG A 40 5.31 7.44 7.77
C ARG A 40 6.61 7.37 6.98
N VAL A 41 6.59 6.73 5.80
CA VAL A 41 7.75 6.74 4.89
C VAL A 41 8.12 8.17 4.53
N LEU A 42 7.14 8.96 4.12
CA LEU A 42 7.38 10.35 3.69
C LEU A 42 7.85 11.25 4.83
N ASP A 43 7.23 11.13 5.99
CA ASP A 43 7.62 11.90 7.19
C ASP A 43 9.05 11.59 7.61
N ALA A 44 9.42 10.31 7.66
CA ALA A 44 10.77 9.88 7.99
C ALA A 44 11.78 10.37 6.96
N LEU A 45 11.46 10.27 5.68
CA LEU A 45 12.32 10.77 4.59
C LEU A 45 12.52 12.29 4.69
N SER A 46 11.44 13.04 4.92
CA SER A 46 11.48 14.50 5.07
C SER A 46 12.28 14.95 6.30
N SER A 47 12.32 14.14 7.34
CA SER A 47 13.11 14.37 8.54
C SER A 47 14.58 13.92 8.41
N GLY A 48 14.96 13.38 7.26
CA GLY A 48 16.32 12.87 7.03
C GLY A 48 16.58 11.49 7.65
N ASN A 49 15.56 10.81 8.20
CA ASN A 49 15.69 9.49 8.80
C ASN A 49 15.44 8.38 7.77
N THR A 50 16.44 8.14 6.93
CA THR A 50 16.33 7.14 5.85
C THR A 50 16.17 5.71 6.36
N ASN A 51 16.75 5.39 7.52
CA ASN A 51 16.59 4.06 8.13
C ASN A 51 15.16 3.80 8.56
N GLU A 52 14.51 4.75 9.19
CA GLU A 52 13.10 4.65 9.57
C GLU A 52 12.20 4.58 8.33
N ALA A 53 12.48 5.41 7.33
CA ALA A 53 11.76 5.36 6.05
C ALA A 53 11.83 3.97 5.41
N ALA A 54 13.02 3.35 5.41
CA ALA A 54 13.22 2.00 4.88
C ALA A 54 12.46 0.93 5.68
N GLN A 55 12.37 1.07 7.00
CA GLN A 55 11.60 0.15 7.84
C GLN A 55 10.10 0.23 7.53
N TRP A 56 9.56 1.43 7.38
CA TRP A 56 8.16 1.61 7.00
C TRP A 56 7.88 1.09 5.58
N GLN A 57 8.79 1.34 4.65
CA GLN A 57 8.69 0.80 3.28
C GLN A 57 8.70 -0.73 3.28
N ALA A 58 9.54 -1.36 4.09
CA ALA A 58 9.57 -2.82 4.21
C ALA A 58 8.24 -3.39 4.72
N ARG A 59 7.59 -2.70 5.67
CA ARG A 59 6.25 -3.08 6.15
C ARG A 59 5.21 -2.97 5.03
N ALA A 60 5.24 -1.90 4.26
CA ALA A 60 4.35 -1.73 3.11
C ALA A 60 4.53 -2.86 2.09
N ALA A 61 5.76 -3.13 1.70
CA ALA A 61 6.08 -4.19 0.74
C ALA A 61 5.64 -5.57 1.25
N LYS A 62 5.86 -5.86 2.54
CA LYS A 62 5.45 -7.12 3.15
C LYS A 62 3.93 -7.30 3.14
N SER A 63 3.18 -6.26 3.41
CA SER A 63 1.72 -6.34 3.34
C SER A 63 1.20 -6.58 1.92
N ILE A 64 1.81 -5.95 0.93
CA ILE A 64 1.47 -6.21 -0.48
C ILE A 64 1.79 -7.65 -0.87
N GLU A 65 2.93 -8.18 -0.43
CA GLU A 65 3.28 -9.59 -0.63
C GLU A 65 2.20 -10.53 -0.07
N VAL A 66 1.77 -10.30 1.17
CA VAL A 66 0.70 -11.08 1.80
C VAL A 66 -0.61 -10.96 1.02
N ILE A 67 -1.03 -9.75 0.68
CA ILE A 67 -2.26 -9.51 -0.08
C ILE A 67 -2.20 -10.20 -1.45
N THR A 68 -1.05 -10.12 -2.12
CA THR A 68 -0.82 -10.74 -3.43
C THR A 68 -0.92 -12.26 -3.36
N SER A 69 -0.53 -12.88 -2.24
CA SER A 69 -0.66 -14.33 -2.06
C SER A 69 -2.11 -14.83 -2.10
N PHE A 70 -3.07 -13.94 -1.81
CA PHE A 70 -4.51 -14.22 -1.90
C PHE A 70 -5.12 -13.78 -3.24
N GLY A 71 -4.32 -13.35 -4.21
CA GLY A 71 -4.79 -12.65 -5.40
C GLY A 71 -5.06 -11.18 -5.08
N TYR A 72 -4.18 -10.29 -5.54
CA TYR A 72 -4.16 -8.90 -5.06
C TYR A 72 -5.51 -8.19 -5.17
N LEU A 73 -6.11 -8.14 -6.36
CA LEU A 73 -7.34 -7.35 -6.56
C LEU A 73 -8.55 -7.91 -5.82
N PRO A 74 -8.84 -9.21 -5.83
CA PRO A 74 -9.90 -9.78 -4.98
C PRO A 74 -9.69 -9.52 -3.50
N ALA A 75 -8.47 -9.67 -3.01
CA ALA A 75 -8.12 -9.40 -1.61
C ALA A 75 -8.26 -7.92 -1.26
N ALA A 76 -7.77 -7.03 -2.11
CA ALA A 76 -7.91 -5.58 -1.92
C ALA A 76 -9.37 -5.15 -1.84
N LYS A 77 -10.23 -5.69 -2.70
CA LYS A 77 -11.69 -5.44 -2.63
C LYS A 77 -12.30 -5.92 -1.32
N LYS A 78 -11.85 -7.06 -0.80
CA LYS A 78 -12.30 -7.58 0.49
C LYS A 78 -11.88 -6.67 1.64
N ILE A 79 -10.66 -6.17 1.61
CA ILE A 79 -10.14 -5.22 2.60
C ILE A 79 -10.98 -3.93 2.59
N ILE A 80 -11.26 -3.38 1.43
CA ILE A 80 -12.11 -2.19 1.29
C ILE A 80 -13.51 -2.45 1.84
N GLN A 81 -14.06 -3.62 1.64
CA GLN A 81 -15.34 -4.01 2.24
C GLN A 81 -15.30 -3.95 3.77
N TRP A 82 -14.21 -4.43 4.38
CA TRP A 82 -14.05 -4.39 5.84
C TRP A 82 -13.96 -2.97 6.41
N ILE A 83 -13.43 -2.04 5.66
CA ILE A 83 -13.37 -0.62 6.08
C ILE A 83 -14.62 0.16 5.71
N GLY A 84 -15.64 -0.49 5.16
CA GLY A 84 -17.00 0.06 5.06
C GLY A 84 -17.54 0.28 3.66
N VAL A 85 -16.82 -0.09 2.59
CA VAL A 85 -17.28 0.11 1.22
C VAL A 85 -17.26 -1.21 0.45
N ASP A 86 -18.44 -1.72 0.11
CA ASP A 86 -18.59 -2.95 -0.65
C ASP A 86 -18.64 -2.66 -2.16
N TYR A 87 -17.56 -2.96 -2.86
CA TYR A 87 -17.46 -2.89 -4.32
C TYR A 87 -17.83 -4.19 -5.04
N GLY A 88 -18.23 -5.22 -4.27
CA GLY A 88 -18.46 -6.55 -4.82
C GLY A 88 -17.19 -7.31 -5.17
N PRO A 89 -17.31 -8.47 -5.82
CA PRO A 89 -16.18 -9.31 -6.21
C PRO A 89 -15.40 -8.72 -7.38
N ALA A 90 -14.16 -9.20 -7.58
CA ALA A 90 -13.40 -8.91 -8.77
C ALA A 90 -14.08 -9.49 -10.01
N ARG A 91 -14.02 -8.75 -11.12
CA ARG A 91 -14.60 -9.19 -12.40
C ARG A 91 -13.68 -10.19 -13.10
N PRO A 92 -14.25 -11.15 -13.87
CA PRO A 92 -13.43 -11.98 -14.77
C PRO A 92 -12.56 -11.11 -15.70
N PRO A 93 -11.35 -11.53 -16.05
CA PRO A 93 -10.72 -12.83 -15.76
C PRO A 93 -10.01 -12.91 -14.40
N LEU A 94 -10.14 -11.89 -13.53
CA LEU A 94 -9.53 -11.87 -12.21
C LEU A 94 -10.34 -12.74 -11.26
N ALA A 95 -9.91 -13.99 -11.12
CA ALA A 95 -10.59 -14.94 -10.26
C ALA A 95 -10.33 -14.63 -8.78
N ASN A 96 -11.36 -14.84 -7.95
CA ASN A 96 -11.15 -14.89 -6.51
C ASN A 96 -10.35 -16.16 -6.18
N PRO A 97 -9.31 -16.08 -5.34
CA PRO A 97 -8.54 -17.25 -5.00
C PRO A 97 -9.40 -18.28 -4.29
N SER A 98 -9.36 -19.52 -4.81
CA SER A 98 -10.06 -20.65 -4.19
C SER A 98 -9.26 -21.17 -3.01
N GLY A 99 -9.87 -21.27 -1.84
CA GLY A 99 -9.39 -22.08 -0.73
C GLY A 99 -8.59 -21.37 0.37
N GLN A 100 -8.08 -20.19 0.16
CA GLN A 100 -7.48 -19.40 1.24
C GLN A 100 -8.40 -18.25 1.65
N LYS A 101 -8.67 -18.14 2.95
CA LYS A 101 -9.43 -17.01 3.51
C LYS A 101 -8.45 -15.99 4.07
N LEU A 102 -8.52 -14.77 3.55
CA LEU A 102 -7.86 -13.64 4.17
C LEU A 102 -8.53 -13.37 5.52
N ASP A 103 -7.74 -13.38 6.60
CA ASP A 103 -8.27 -13.12 7.94
C ASP A 103 -8.33 -11.61 8.19
N SER A 104 -9.54 -11.13 8.48
CA SER A 104 -9.77 -9.73 8.80
C SER A 104 -9.06 -9.28 10.08
N ALA A 105 -8.92 -10.17 11.07
CA ALA A 105 -8.27 -9.84 12.34
C ALA A 105 -6.79 -9.50 12.12
N ASP A 106 -6.07 -10.30 11.35
CA ASP A 106 -4.65 -10.05 11.04
C ASP A 106 -4.47 -8.73 10.29
N PHE A 107 -5.37 -8.42 9.37
CA PHE A 107 -5.33 -7.17 8.63
C PHE A 107 -5.59 -5.97 9.53
N PHE A 108 -6.60 -6.01 10.39
CA PHE A 108 -6.90 -4.89 11.29
C PHE A 108 -5.81 -4.69 12.34
N GLU A 109 -5.23 -5.76 12.87
CA GLU A 109 -4.07 -5.66 13.77
C GLU A 109 -2.91 -4.94 13.08
N TRP A 110 -2.59 -5.30 11.86
CA TRP A 110 -1.55 -4.66 11.08
C TRP A 110 -1.85 -3.17 10.80
N ILE A 111 -3.09 -2.82 10.44
CA ILE A 111 -3.49 -1.42 10.22
C ILE A 111 -3.40 -0.63 11.52
N ASP A 112 -3.80 -1.20 12.65
CA ASP A 112 -3.72 -0.53 13.94
C ASP A 112 -2.27 -0.31 14.39
N GLU A 113 -1.38 -1.26 14.16
CA GLU A 113 0.06 -1.07 14.34
C GLU A 113 0.61 0.09 13.52
N CYS A 114 0.13 0.27 12.30
CA CYS A 114 0.54 1.37 11.44
C CYS A 114 0.02 2.72 11.91
N LYS A 115 -1.17 2.76 12.51
CA LYS A 115 -1.76 3.99 13.04
C LYS A 115 -1.16 4.40 14.39
N SER A 116 -0.75 3.44 15.19
CA SER A 116 -0.28 3.67 16.57
C SER A 116 1.22 3.97 16.67
N ALA A 117 1.95 3.79 15.59
CA ALA A 117 3.40 4.00 15.59
C ALA A 117 3.79 5.47 15.35
#